data_36e9dd67da9656374d5b6a3b73dbc2a7
#
_entry.id   36e9dd67da9656374d5b6a3b73dbc2a7
#
_cell.length_a   1.000
_cell.length_b   1.000
_cell.length_c   1.000
_cell.angle_alpha   90.00
_cell.angle_beta   90.00
_cell.angle_gamma   90.00
#
_symmetry.space_group_name_H-M   'P 1'
#
loop_
_entity.id
_entity.type
_entity.pdbx_description
1 polymer ?
#
loop_
_entity_poly.entity_id
_entity_poly.type
_entity_poly.pdbx_seq_one_letter_code
_entity_poly.pdbx_strand_id
1 'polypeptide(L)'
;MKRAVMLAGTLVAIWSVMPLVPVAAQGRTYVSSNCTRFAIRPSYILFTCADGGFYMTQGEWAGWHRYRAVGSALFHRNDCTPSCAGGTFHTMRGRIVLHDRERCPDAHRHRQVFTRAIITLDVRLLGHVRYRAHLQCLL
;
A
#
# COMPACT_ATOMS: atom_id res chain seq x y z
N MET A 1 -25.24 71.37 -36.65
CA MET A 1 -24.75 70.06 -37.16
C MET A 1 -23.72 69.54 -36.17
N LYS A 2 -24.10 68.62 -35.32
CA LYS A 2 -23.20 67.95 -34.32
C LYS A 2 -22.82 66.57 -34.81
N ARG A 3 -21.55 66.40 -35.10
CA ARG A 3 -21.01 65.04 -35.49
C ARG A 3 -20.67 64.26 -34.23
N ALA A 4 -21.34 63.17 -34.04
CA ALA A 4 -20.98 62.19 -32.99
C ALA A 4 -19.86 61.22 -33.49
N VAL A 5 -18.76 61.19 -32.75
CA VAL A 5 -17.66 60.30 -33.01
C VAL A 5 -17.91 59.03 -32.13
N MET A 6 -18.18 57.87 -32.74
CA MET A 6 -18.24 56.57 -32.07
C MET A 6 -16.81 55.99 -31.95
N LEU A 7 -16.35 55.86 -30.72
CA LEU A 7 -15.14 55.11 -30.40
C LEU A 7 -15.49 53.62 -30.25
N ALA A 8 -15.04 52.80 -31.16
CA ALA A 8 -15.14 51.36 -31.07
C ALA A 8 -14.00 50.85 -30.16
N GLY A 9 -14.34 50.42 -28.96
CA GLY A 9 -13.40 49.79 -28.05
C GLY A 9 -13.23 48.29 -28.38
N THR A 10 -12.05 47.90 -28.80
CA THR A 10 -11.69 46.51 -29.06
C THR A 10 -11.33 45.82 -27.74
N LEU A 11 -12.17 44.91 -27.24
CA LEU A 11 -11.89 44.05 -26.10
C LEU A 11 -10.92 42.90 -26.52
N VAL A 12 -9.67 42.98 -26.12
CA VAL A 12 -8.70 41.94 -26.27
C VAL A 12 -8.90 40.94 -25.13
N ALA A 13 -9.45 39.76 -25.43
CA ALA A 13 -9.56 38.67 -24.48
C ALA A 13 -8.19 38.01 -24.31
N ILE A 14 -7.53 38.22 -23.18
CA ILE A 14 -6.28 37.55 -22.81
C ILE A 14 -6.64 36.18 -22.28
N TRP A 15 -6.45 35.15 -23.11
CA TRP A 15 -6.55 33.75 -22.68
C TRP A 15 -5.29 33.41 -21.90
N SER A 16 -5.42 33.33 -20.57
CA SER A 16 -4.35 32.84 -19.70
C SER A 16 -4.17 31.35 -19.92
N VAL A 17 -3.14 30.97 -20.67
CA VAL A 17 -2.70 29.57 -20.81
C VAL A 17 -2.04 29.18 -19.47
N MET A 18 -2.76 28.49 -18.60
CA MET A 18 -2.17 27.88 -17.41
C MET A 18 -1.21 26.77 -17.86
N PRO A 19 0.07 26.81 -17.45
CA PRO A 19 0.97 25.71 -17.74
C PRO A 19 0.46 24.45 -17.01
N LEU A 20 0.18 23.37 -17.75
CA LEU A 20 -0.04 22.03 -17.21
C LEU A 20 1.27 21.60 -16.54
N VAL A 21 1.37 21.80 -15.22
CA VAL A 21 2.47 21.25 -14.44
C VAL A 21 2.34 19.72 -14.53
N PRO A 22 3.34 18.99 -15.06
CA PRO A 22 3.28 17.54 -15.11
C PRO A 22 3.17 17.04 -13.66
N VAL A 23 2.06 16.36 -13.33
CA VAL A 23 1.94 15.63 -12.09
C VAL A 23 3.07 14.60 -12.10
N ALA A 24 4.14 14.90 -11.36
CA ALA A 24 5.27 14.00 -11.21
C ALA A 24 4.71 12.62 -10.88
N ALA A 25 5.05 11.61 -11.68
CA ALA A 25 4.60 10.24 -11.50
C ALA A 25 4.94 9.84 -10.06
N GLN A 26 3.93 9.83 -9.19
CA GLN A 26 4.10 9.52 -7.77
C GLN A 26 4.60 8.09 -7.72
N GLY A 27 5.89 7.92 -7.41
CA GLY A 27 6.55 6.63 -7.42
C GLY A 27 5.74 5.63 -6.60
N ARG A 28 5.33 4.56 -7.25
CA ARG A 28 4.52 3.49 -6.65
C ARG A 28 5.33 2.81 -5.56
N THR A 29 4.74 2.59 -4.38
CA THR A 29 5.33 1.79 -3.32
C THR A 29 4.77 0.39 -3.39
N TYR A 30 5.64 -0.60 -3.32
CA TYR A 30 5.34 -2.02 -3.41
C TYR A 30 5.35 -2.66 -2.03
N VAL A 31 4.98 -3.93 -1.95
CA VAL A 31 5.21 -4.81 -0.80
C VAL A 31 5.74 -6.14 -1.31
N SER A 32 6.61 -6.79 -0.53
CA SER A 32 6.99 -8.19 -0.75
C SER A 32 5.78 -9.08 -0.45
N SER A 33 5.22 -9.74 -1.45
CA SER A 33 3.97 -10.51 -1.29
C SER A 33 4.19 -11.97 -0.88
N ASN A 34 5.20 -12.61 -1.43
CA ASN A 34 5.49 -14.04 -1.15
C ASN A 34 6.99 -14.30 -0.95
N CYS A 35 7.70 -13.35 -0.36
CA CYS A 35 9.14 -13.39 -0.15
C CYS A 35 10.00 -13.43 -1.43
N THR A 36 9.39 -13.45 -2.60
CA THR A 36 10.09 -13.50 -3.90
C THR A 36 9.54 -12.52 -4.93
N ARG A 37 8.43 -11.85 -4.64
CA ARG A 37 7.77 -10.94 -5.60
C ARG A 37 7.33 -9.66 -4.94
N PHE A 38 7.48 -8.56 -5.66
CA PHE A 38 6.91 -7.28 -5.30
C PHE A 38 5.55 -7.07 -5.96
N ALA A 39 4.57 -6.62 -5.19
CA ALA A 39 3.22 -6.37 -5.67
C ALA A 39 2.66 -5.04 -5.13
N ILE A 40 1.63 -4.53 -5.79
CA ILE A 40 0.80 -3.41 -5.36
C ILE A 40 -0.60 -3.96 -5.11
N ARG A 41 -1.17 -3.66 -3.95
CA ARG A 41 -2.49 -4.16 -3.53
C ARG A 41 -2.65 -5.68 -3.65
N PRO A 42 -1.69 -6.48 -3.15
CA PRO A 42 -1.79 -7.93 -3.26
C PRO A 42 -2.95 -8.47 -2.43
N SER A 43 -3.60 -9.52 -2.89
CA SER A 43 -4.57 -10.29 -2.11
C SER A 43 -3.92 -11.25 -1.11
N TYR A 44 -2.63 -11.51 -1.25
CA TYR A 44 -1.83 -12.43 -0.43
C TYR A 44 -0.53 -11.75 0.01
N ILE A 45 -0.18 -11.87 1.30
CA ILE A 45 1.15 -11.51 1.82
C ILE A 45 1.61 -12.61 2.78
N LEU A 46 2.82 -13.11 2.58
CA LEU A 46 3.52 -13.99 3.50
C LEU A 46 4.41 -13.16 4.42
N PHE A 47 4.19 -13.23 5.73
CA PHE A 47 4.94 -12.45 6.72
C PHE A 47 6.15 -13.20 7.27
N THR A 48 6.11 -14.53 7.28
CA THR A 48 7.21 -15.39 7.78
C THR A 48 7.75 -16.23 6.65
N CYS A 49 8.84 -15.80 6.03
CA CYS A 49 9.37 -16.42 4.81
C CYS A 49 10.01 -17.79 5.05
N ALA A 50 10.48 -18.08 6.27
CA ALA A 50 11.20 -19.31 6.57
C ALA A 50 10.27 -20.52 6.75
N ASP A 51 9.17 -20.34 7.48
CA ASP A 51 8.27 -21.42 7.89
C ASP A 51 6.86 -21.33 7.32
N GLY A 52 6.53 -20.19 6.69
CA GLY A 52 5.19 -19.97 6.16
C GLY A 52 4.09 -19.87 7.23
N GLY A 53 4.48 -19.79 8.51
CA GLY A 53 3.55 -19.89 9.64
C GLY A 53 2.61 -18.70 9.85
N PHE A 54 2.84 -17.59 9.14
CA PHE A 54 1.96 -16.41 9.21
C PHE A 54 1.81 -15.73 7.85
N TYR A 55 0.56 -15.67 7.37
CA TYR A 55 0.23 -15.04 6.09
C TYR A 55 -1.17 -14.46 6.08
N MET A 56 -1.49 -13.65 5.09
CA MET A 56 -2.84 -13.16 4.83
C MET A 56 -3.34 -13.59 3.46
N THR A 57 -4.66 -13.73 3.36
CA THR A 57 -5.40 -13.95 2.10
C THR A 57 -6.56 -12.96 1.99
N GLN A 58 -7.18 -12.88 0.83
CA GLN A 58 -8.35 -12.01 0.58
C GLN A 58 -8.07 -10.55 0.98
N GLY A 59 -6.86 -10.06 0.67
CA GLY A 59 -6.50 -8.68 0.96
C GLY A 59 -7.33 -7.69 0.15
N GLU A 60 -8.04 -6.83 0.85
CA GLU A 60 -8.82 -5.73 0.30
C GLU A 60 -8.23 -4.40 0.78
N TRP A 61 -7.89 -3.51 -0.15
CA TRP A 61 -7.17 -2.28 0.15
C TRP A 61 -8.07 -1.06 0.01
N ALA A 62 -8.42 -0.47 1.14
CA ALA A 62 -9.18 0.78 1.20
C ALA A 62 -8.37 1.99 0.72
N GLY A 63 -7.04 1.97 0.92
CA GLY A 63 -6.14 3.01 0.46
C GLY A 63 -4.73 2.47 0.22
N TRP A 64 -4.08 2.97 -0.85
CA TRP A 64 -2.70 2.63 -1.18
C TRP A 64 -1.97 3.87 -1.65
N HIS A 65 -1.22 4.47 -0.75
CA HIS A 65 -0.51 5.72 -0.97
C HIS A 65 1.00 5.53 -0.89
N ARG A 66 1.74 6.54 -1.26
CA ARG A 66 3.20 6.51 -1.29
C ARG A 66 3.84 6.10 0.03
N TYR A 67 3.29 6.53 1.16
CA TYR A 67 3.89 6.32 2.50
C TYR A 67 3.08 5.38 3.39
N ARG A 68 1.89 5.00 2.97
CA ARG A 68 0.99 4.20 3.78
C ARG A 68 -0.02 3.46 2.89
N ALA A 69 -0.27 2.19 3.21
CA ALA A 69 -1.40 1.43 2.68
C ALA A 69 -2.25 0.91 3.84
N VAL A 70 -3.56 0.86 3.64
CA VAL A 70 -4.52 0.39 4.65
C VAL A 70 -5.49 -0.57 3.98
N GLY A 71 -5.71 -1.70 4.63
CA GLY A 71 -6.61 -2.73 4.12
C GLY A 71 -7.16 -3.63 5.22
N SER A 72 -7.96 -4.59 4.80
CA SER A 72 -8.48 -5.70 5.59
C SER A 72 -8.17 -7.03 4.90
N ALA A 73 -8.12 -8.12 5.67
CA ALA A 73 -7.78 -9.44 5.15
C ALA A 73 -8.23 -10.55 6.11
N LEU A 74 -8.12 -11.80 5.64
CA LEU A 74 -8.08 -12.97 6.49
C LEU A 74 -6.62 -13.31 6.79
N PHE A 75 -6.30 -13.40 8.08
CA PHE A 75 -4.97 -13.74 8.58
C PHE A 75 -4.96 -15.18 9.05
N HIS A 76 -3.93 -15.92 8.65
CA HIS A 76 -3.72 -17.33 8.99
C HIS A 76 -2.44 -17.44 9.79
N ARG A 77 -2.53 -17.92 11.01
CA ARG A 77 -1.39 -18.12 11.90
C ARG A 77 -1.33 -19.56 12.39
N ASN A 78 -0.19 -20.19 12.20
CA ASN A 78 0.11 -21.49 12.78
C ASN A 78 0.41 -21.35 14.27
N ASP A 79 -0.17 -22.19 15.12
CA ASP A 79 0.10 -22.21 16.56
C ASP A 79 1.40 -22.95 16.92
N CYS A 80 1.98 -23.65 15.95
CA CYS A 80 3.22 -24.42 16.09
C CYS A 80 3.17 -25.44 17.26
N THR A 81 2.01 -26.02 17.53
CA THR A 81 1.84 -27.00 18.61
C THR A 81 1.44 -28.36 18.04
N PRO A 82 2.23 -29.43 18.27
CA PRO A 82 3.49 -29.55 19.02
C PRO A 82 4.73 -29.02 18.28
N SER A 83 4.62 -28.73 16.99
CA SER A 83 5.65 -28.14 16.12
C SER A 83 5.00 -27.35 14.99
N CYS A 84 5.75 -26.47 14.30
CA CYS A 84 5.18 -25.73 13.17
C CYS A 84 4.79 -26.65 11.99
N ALA A 85 5.44 -27.80 11.83
CA ALA A 85 5.07 -28.78 10.82
C ALA A 85 3.75 -29.53 11.14
N GLY A 86 3.47 -29.74 12.44
CA GLY A 86 2.25 -30.40 12.91
C GLY A 86 1.22 -29.46 13.54
N GLY A 87 1.45 -28.19 13.48
CA GLY A 87 0.58 -27.18 14.10
C GLY A 87 -0.69 -26.91 13.30
N THR A 88 -1.63 -26.22 13.93
CA THR A 88 -2.92 -25.88 13.37
C THR A 88 -2.94 -24.40 12.94
N PHE A 89 -3.48 -24.13 11.75
CA PHE A 89 -3.69 -22.76 11.31
C PHE A 89 -5.02 -22.21 11.85
N HIS A 90 -4.94 -21.10 12.56
CA HIS A 90 -6.08 -20.33 13.01
C HIS A 90 -6.32 -19.16 12.06
N THR A 91 -7.57 -18.99 11.62
CA THR A 91 -7.95 -17.93 10.69
C THR A 91 -8.73 -16.84 11.42
N MET A 92 -8.31 -15.60 11.26
CA MET A 92 -8.88 -14.42 11.92
C MET A 92 -9.07 -13.28 10.92
N ARG A 93 -10.16 -12.55 11.05
CA ARG A 93 -10.31 -11.26 10.32
C ARG A 93 -9.44 -10.20 10.98
N GLY A 94 -8.99 -9.25 10.18
CA GLY A 94 -8.21 -8.16 10.75
C GLY A 94 -7.94 -7.04 9.75
N ARG A 95 -7.31 -5.99 10.27
CA ARG A 95 -6.85 -4.84 9.50
C ARG A 95 -5.33 -4.86 9.40
N ILE A 96 -4.84 -4.34 8.28
CA ILE A 96 -3.41 -4.17 8.04
C ILE A 96 -3.11 -2.72 7.67
N VAL A 97 -2.02 -2.20 8.23
CA VAL A 97 -1.43 -0.92 7.84
C VAL A 97 0.01 -1.18 7.46
N LEU A 98 0.33 -0.94 6.19
CA LEU A 98 1.72 -0.93 5.72
C LEU A 98 2.28 0.48 5.85
N HIS A 99 3.49 0.59 6.37
CA HIS A 99 4.20 1.85 6.57
C HIS A 99 5.71 1.63 6.50
N ASP A 100 6.47 2.68 6.69
CA ASP A 100 7.91 2.72 6.53
C ASP A 100 8.34 2.10 5.20
N ARG A 101 9.04 2.84 4.42
CA ARG A 101 9.46 2.36 3.11
C ARG A 101 10.96 2.52 2.94
N GLU A 102 11.53 1.55 2.29
CA GLU A 102 12.94 1.54 1.94
C GLU A 102 13.10 1.30 0.44
N ARG A 103 14.27 1.65 -0.05
CA ARG A 103 14.67 1.34 -1.42
C ARG A 103 15.29 -0.06 -1.41
N CYS A 104 14.57 -1.03 -1.92
CA CYS A 104 15.07 -2.38 -2.04
C CYS A 104 15.78 -2.58 -3.38
N PRO A 105 16.99 -3.15 -3.40
CA PRO A 105 17.62 -3.60 -4.62
C PRO A 105 16.75 -4.70 -5.24
N ASP A 106 16.54 -4.60 -6.54
CA ASP A 106 15.86 -5.60 -7.36
C ASP A 106 16.77 -5.82 -8.57
N ALA A 107 16.80 -7.01 -9.14
CA ALA A 107 17.67 -7.40 -10.25
C ALA A 107 17.67 -6.40 -11.43
N HIS A 108 16.64 -5.59 -11.55
CA HIS A 108 16.48 -4.64 -12.64
C HIS A 108 16.13 -3.20 -12.24
N ARG A 109 15.69 -2.95 -10.98
CA ARG A 109 15.24 -1.61 -10.53
C ARG A 109 15.29 -1.48 -9.00
N HIS A 110 15.65 -0.31 -8.52
CA HIS A 110 15.48 0.04 -7.12
C HIS A 110 14.01 0.41 -6.86
N ARG A 111 13.27 -0.46 -6.19
CA ARG A 111 11.86 -0.21 -5.85
C ARG A 111 11.71 0.37 -4.45
N GLN A 112 10.73 1.24 -4.27
CA GLN A 112 10.29 1.65 -2.95
C GLN A 112 9.34 0.59 -2.42
N VAL A 113 9.65 0.02 -1.26
CA VAL A 113 8.93 -1.12 -0.67
C VAL A 113 8.55 -0.78 0.77
N PHE A 114 7.32 -1.11 1.16
CA PHE A 114 6.92 -1.06 2.57
C PHE A 114 7.65 -2.15 3.35
N THR A 115 8.29 -1.77 4.44
CA THR A 115 9.10 -2.68 5.27
C THR A 115 8.47 -3.01 6.61
N ARG A 116 7.37 -2.36 6.98
CA ARG A 116 6.67 -2.63 8.23
C ARG A 116 5.17 -2.76 8.02
N ALA A 117 4.58 -3.67 8.79
CA ALA A 117 3.14 -3.84 8.89
C ALA A 117 2.67 -3.80 10.34
N ILE A 118 1.58 -3.08 10.59
CA ILE A 118 0.80 -3.18 11.82
C ILE A 118 -0.46 -3.96 11.46
N ILE A 119 -0.65 -5.10 12.12
CA ILE A 119 -1.79 -6.00 11.92
C ILE A 119 -2.61 -5.97 13.19
N THR A 120 -3.90 -5.68 13.08
CA THR A 120 -4.85 -5.71 14.18
C THR A 120 -5.86 -6.80 13.88
N LEU A 121 -5.85 -7.88 14.68
CA LEU A 121 -6.71 -9.04 14.54
C LEU A 121 -7.92 -8.93 15.45
N ASP A 122 -9.07 -9.36 14.96
CA ASP A 122 -10.30 -9.48 15.73
C ASP A 122 -10.36 -10.87 16.36
N VAL A 123 -10.11 -10.96 17.66
CA VAL A 123 -10.11 -12.21 18.42
C VAL A 123 -11.30 -12.22 19.37
N ARG A 124 -12.22 -13.18 19.19
CA ARG A 124 -13.53 -13.23 19.88
C ARG A 124 -13.46 -13.04 21.41
N LEU A 125 -12.44 -13.59 22.06
CA LEU A 125 -12.32 -13.55 23.54
C LEU A 125 -11.37 -12.48 24.05
N LEU A 126 -10.47 -11.97 23.20
CA LEU A 126 -9.39 -11.04 23.59
C LEU A 126 -9.60 -9.63 23.00
N GLY A 127 -10.69 -9.42 22.24
CA GLY A 127 -10.90 -8.18 21.51
C GLY A 127 -9.91 -8.01 20.37
N HIS A 128 -9.21 -6.88 20.33
CA HIS A 128 -8.25 -6.59 19.26
C HIS A 128 -6.83 -6.89 19.71
N VAL A 129 -6.16 -7.80 19.02
CA VAL A 129 -4.73 -8.10 19.23
C VAL A 129 -3.91 -7.47 18.13
N ARG A 130 -2.86 -6.73 18.49
CA ARG A 130 -1.99 -6.03 17.56
C ARG A 130 -0.65 -6.73 17.41
N TYR A 131 -0.28 -6.99 16.17
CA TYR A 131 1.03 -7.51 15.76
C TYR A 131 1.80 -6.47 14.95
N ARG A 132 3.13 -6.52 15.07
CA ARG A 132 4.04 -5.78 14.20
C ARG A 132 4.85 -6.77 13.41
N ALA A 133 4.81 -6.70 12.09
CA ALA A 133 5.60 -7.52 11.20
C ALA A 133 6.66 -6.67 10.50
N HIS A 134 7.85 -7.24 10.34
CA HIS A 134 8.89 -6.72 9.49
C HIS A 134 8.81 -7.41 8.14
N LEU A 135 8.71 -6.63 7.08
CA LEU A 135 8.64 -7.13 5.71
C LEU A 135 10.01 -7.01 5.08
N GLN A 136 10.53 -8.11 4.59
CA GLN A 136 11.88 -8.14 4.06
C GLN A 136 11.96 -7.52 2.66
N CYS A 137 13.06 -6.80 2.39
CA CYS A 137 13.51 -6.57 1.03
C CYS A 137 13.94 -7.91 0.44
N LEU A 138 13.48 -8.20 -0.75
CA LEU A 138 13.95 -9.37 -1.49
C LEU A 138 15.41 -9.14 -1.91
N LEU A 139 16.23 -10.12 -1.71
CA LEU A 139 17.61 -10.18 -2.19
C LEU A 139 17.66 -10.83 -3.57
#